data_8b75aab0fe8fa5b344b14c4378308a11
#
_entry.id   8b75aab0fe8fa5b344b14c4378308a11
#
_cell.length_a   1.000
_cell.length_b   1.000
_cell.length_c   1.000
_cell.angle_alpha   90.00
_cell.angle_beta   90.00
_cell.angle_gamma   90.00
#
_symmetry.space_group_name_H-M   'P 1'
#
loop_
_entity.id
_entity.type
_entity.pdbx_description
1 polymer ?
#
loop_
_entity_poly.entity_id
_entity_poly.type
_entity_poly.pdbx_seq_one_letter_code
_entity_poly.pdbx_strand_id
1 'polypeptide(L)'
;QVMRLLGIDVIYALSPQAKGKIERPYRWLQDRIVRTCALDHISVLDEGRAVLQDEVDRYNNHQVHSTTGEIPSIRFARAQAAGNTLFRPFALPQPYSLPKDVFCLRETRIVDGYQRISLFNQEIRVPNVPLREAVEVHLSPNLAKQVMDVRIWWSRKMVQSVSLPL
;
A
#
# COMPACT_ATOMS: atom_id res chain seq x y z
N GLN A 1 7.75 -5.79 5.24
CA GLN A 1 8.15 -4.91 6.34
C GLN A 1 6.99 -4.05 6.84
N VAL A 2 6.27 -3.31 5.97
CA VAL A 2 5.12 -2.45 6.34
C VAL A 2 4.05 -3.25 7.09
N MET A 3 3.61 -4.39 6.57
CA MET A 3 2.60 -5.23 7.21
C MET A 3 2.97 -5.59 8.65
N ARG A 4 4.22 -6.01 8.86
CA ARG A 4 4.72 -6.34 10.21
C ARG A 4 4.71 -5.13 11.15
N LEU A 5 5.07 -3.93 10.67
CA LEU A 5 5.00 -2.70 11.45
C LEU A 5 3.57 -2.34 11.86
N LEU A 6 2.60 -2.65 11.02
CA LEU A 6 1.19 -2.41 11.26
C LEU A 6 0.51 -3.56 12.05
N GLY A 7 1.28 -4.58 12.45
CA GLY A 7 0.73 -5.75 13.13
C GLY A 7 -0.22 -6.55 12.25
N ILE A 8 0.04 -6.61 10.94
CA ILE A 8 -0.74 -7.36 9.96
C ILE A 8 0.05 -8.61 9.60
N ASP A 9 -0.54 -9.78 9.89
CA ASP A 9 0.02 -11.06 9.48
C ASP A 9 -0.30 -11.34 8.02
N VAL A 10 0.72 -11.69 7.25
CA VAL A 10 0.58 -12.04 5.84
C VAL A 10 0.49 -13.55 5.73
N ILE A 11 -0.68 -14.03 5.30
CA ILE A 11 -0.93 -15.45 5.06
C ILE A 11 -0.79 -15.72 3.56
N TYR A 12 0.15 -16.57 3.21
CA TYR A 12 0.37 -16.98 1.82
C TYR A 12 -0.51 -18.17 1.48
N ALA A 13 -1.32 -18.04 0.41
CA ALA A 13 -2.08 -19.17 -0.11
C ALA A 13 -1.13 -20.14 -0.82
N LEU A 14 -1.05 -21.36 -0.31
CA LEU A 14 -0.18 -22.43 -0.84
C LEU A 14 -0.82 -23.19 -2.02
N SER A 15 -2.10 -22.94 -2.32
CA SER A 15 -2.80 -23.59 -3.43
C SER A 15 -3.79 -22.64 -4.11
N PRO A 16 -4.15 -22.88 -5.38
CA PRO A 16 -5.17 -22.10 -6.07
C PRO A 16 -6.52 -22.12 -5.35
N GLN A 17 -6.89 -23.23 -4.74
CA GLN A 17 -8.16 -23.39 -4.02
C GLN A 17 -8.29 -22.45 -2.83
N ALA A 18 -7.18 -22.12 -2.16
CA ALA A 18 -7.17 -21.18 -1.06
C ALA A 18 -7.53 -19.74 -1.48
N LYS A 19 -7.41 -19.41 -2.78
CA LYS A 19 -7.76 -18.11 -3.38
C LYS A 19 -9.14 -18.08 -4.03
N GLY A 20 -9.84 -19.20 -4.10
CA GLY A 20 -11.08 -19.34 -4.86
C GLY A 20 -12.18 -18.32 -4.51
N LYS A 21 -12.19 -17.76 -3.29
CA LYS A 21 -13.16 -16.74 -2.89
C LYS A 21 -12.94 -15.39 -3.61
N ILE A 22 -11.69 -15.03 -3.91
CA ILE A 22 -11.38 -13.78 -4.61
C ILE A 22 -11.32 -13.99 -6.14
N GLU A 23 -10.96 -15.17 -6.60
CA GLU A 23 -10.85 -15.47 -8.03
C GLU A 23 -12.22 -15.48 -8.73
N ARG A 24 -13.28 -15.95 -8.05
CA ARG A 24 -14.64 -15.98 -8.62
C ARG A 24 -15.17 -14.59 -9.00
N PRO A 25 -15.15 -13.56 -8.14
CA PRO A 25 -15.54 -12.20 -8.52
C PRO A 25 -14.69 -11.64 -9.65
N TYR A 26 -13.37 -11.87 -9.64
CA TYR A 26 -12.49 -11.40 -10.72
C TYR A 26 -12.82 -12.04 -12.06
N ARG A 27 -13.04 -13.34 -12.11
CA ARG A 27 -13.44 -14.03 -13.34
C ARG A 27 -14.77 -13.49 -13.88
N TRP A 28 -15.72 -13.25 -13.00
CA TRP A 28 -17.01 -12.69 -13.36
C TRP A 28 -16.88 -11.27 -13.91
N LEU A 29 -16.10 -10.39 -13.25
CA LEU A 29 -15.81 -9.05 -13.73
C LEU A 29 -15.10 -9.06 -15.07
N GLN A 30 -14.09 -9.90 -15.24
CA GLN A 30 -13.33 -10.03 -16.48
C GLN A 30 -14.23 -10.41 -17.66
N ASP A 31 -15.11 -11.41 -17.48
CA ASP A 31 -16.07 -11.82 -18.50
C ASP A 31 -17.03 -10.67 -18.86
N ARG A 32 -17.54 -9.96 -17.88
CA ARG A 32 -18.48 -8.85 -18.06
C ARG A 32 -17.85 -7.67 -18.78
N ILE A 33 -16.69 -7.20 -18.33
CA ILE A 33 -15.99 -6.06 -18.92
C ILE A 33 -15.72 -6.33 -20.41
N VAL A 34 -15.17 -7.50 -20.73
CA VAL A 34 -14.85 -7.86 -22.10
C VAL A 34 -16.10 -7.85 -22.98
N ARG A 35 -17.22 -8.44 -22.51
CA ARG A 35 -18.47 -8.47 -23.26
C ARG A 35 -19.07 -7.09 -23.46
N THR A 36 -19.11 -6.27 -22.40
CA THR A 36 -19.66 -4.91 -22.47
C THR A 36 -18.83 -4.03 -23.42
N CYS A 37 -17.50 -4.04 -23.25
CA CYS A 37 -16.63 -3.27 -24.15
C CYS A 37 -16.75 -3.72 -25.62
N ALA A 38 -16.89 -5.03 -25.87
CA ALA A 38 -17.07 -5.54 -27.22
C ALA A 38 -18.44 -5.13 -27.81
N LEU A 39 -19.51 -5.20 -27.02
CA LEU A 39 -20.87 -4.83 -27.44
C LEU A 39 -20.99 -3.34 -27.75
N ASP A 40 -20.38 -2.50 -26.91
CA ASP A 40 -20.46 -1.04 -27.03
C ASP A 40 -19.31 -0.47 -27.87
N HIS A 41 -18.51 -1.32 -28.51
CA HIS A 41 -17.36 -0.93 -29.36
C HIS A 41 -16.34 -0.03 -28.65
N ILE A 42 -16.16 -0.22 -27.34
CA ILE A 42 -15.21 0.53 -26.52
C ILE A 42 -13.78 0.05 -26.79
N SER A 43 -12.93 0.96 -27.23
CA SER A 43 -11.51 0.73 -27.53
C SER A 43 -10.56 1.63 -26.74
N VAL A 44 -11.10 2.61 -26.01
CA VAL A 44 -10.34 3.59 -25.22
C VAL A 44 -10.27 3.13 -23.76
N LEU A 45 -9.08 3.21 -23.15
CA LEU A 45 -8.83 2.71 -21.78
C LEU A 45 -9.70 3.40 -20.73
N ASP A 46 -9.92 4.71 -20.84
CA ASP A 46 -10.70 5.45 -19.84
C ASP A 46 -12.19 5.11 -19.90
N GLU A 47 -12.74 4.84 -21.08
CA GLU A 47 -14.09 4.31 -21.24
C GLU A 47 -14.20 2.90 -20.65
N GLY A 48 -13.19 2.04 -20.89
CA GLY A 48 -13.12 0.72 -20.28
C GLY A 48 -13.04 0.76 -18.75
N ARG A 49 -12.39 1.78 -18.17
CA ARG A 49 -12.37 2.01 -16.71
C ARG A 49 -13.75 2.41 -16.17
N ALA A 50 -14.51 3.22 -16.92
CA ALA A 50 -15.88 3.55 -16.57
C ALA A 50 -16.77 2.30 -16.53
N VAL A 51 -16.69 1.44 -17.55
CA VAL A 51 -17.38 0.12 -17.56
C VAL A 51 -16.99 -0.74 -16.36
N LEU A 52 -15.70 -0.79 -16.01
CA LEU A 52 -15.24 -1.52 -14.82
C LEU A 52 -15.89 -0.97 -13.56
N GLN A 53 -15.94 0.36 -13.40
CA GLN A 53 -16.53 1.00 -12.23
C GLN A 53 -18.02 0.68 -12.11
N ASP A 54 -18.77 0.77 -13.20
CA ASP A 54 -20.21 0.45 -13.24
C ASP A 54 -20.48 -1.02 -12.90
N GLU A 55 -19.67 -1.93 -13.42
CA GLU A 55 -19.81 -3.37 -13.11
C GLU A 55 -19.43 -3.69 -11.66
N VAL A 56 -18.44 -3.02 -11.08
CA VAL A 56 -18.10 -3.14 -9.64
C VAL A 56 -19.22 -2.60 -8.77
N ASP A 57 -19.79 -1.46 -9.13
CA ASP A 57 -20.94 -0.88 -8.41
C ASP A 57 -22.15 -1.80 -8.48
N ARG A 58 -22.49 -2.29 -9.67
CA ARG A 58 -23.57 -3.24 -9.88
C ARG A 58 -23.38 -4.51 -9.04
N TYR A 59 -22.16 -5.08 -9.03
CA TYR A 59 -21.85 -6.27 -8.24
C TYR A 59 -22.06 -6.05 -6.74
N ASN A 60 -21.57 -4.92 -6.25
CA ASN A 60 -21.60 -4.64 -4.81
C ASN A 60 -22.96 -4.19 -4.30
N ASN A 61 -23.71 -3.41 -5.09
CA ASN A 61 -24.91 -2.73 -4.62
C ASN A 61 -26.23 -3.28 -5.18
N HIS A 62 -26.20 -4.05 -6.26
CA HIS A 62 -27.44 -4.48 -6.94
C HIS A 62 -27.52 -6.00 -7.15
N GLN A 63 -26.43 -6.73 -7.07
CA GLN A 63 -26.45 -8.15 -7.32
C GLN A 63 -26.51 -8.99 -6.05
N VAL A 64 -27.47 -9.90 -5.99
CA VAL A 64 -27.51 -10.92 -4.93
C VAL A 64 -26.43 -11.95 -5.17
N HIS A 65 -25.52 -12.11 -4.21
CA HIS A 65 -24.44 -13.09 -4.29
C HIS A 65 -24.96 -14.50 -4.05
N SER A 66 -24.74 -15.41 -5.00
CA SER A 66 -25.33 -16.76 -5.01
C SER A 66 -25.03 -17.60 -3.76
N THR A 67 -23.84 -17.45 -3.16
CA THR A 67 -23.45 -18.24 -1.96
C THR A 67 -24.06 -17.69 -0.67
N THR A 68 -24.24 -16.35 -0.58
CA THR A 68 -24.70 -15.71 0.65
C THR A 68 -26.18 -15.37 0.63
N GLY A 69 -26.79 -15.33 -0.55
CA GLY A 69 -28.18 -14.91 -0.74
C GLY A 69 -28.42 -13.42 -0.47
N GLU A 70 -27.38 -12.62 -0.39
CA GLU A 70 -27.45 -11.21 0.01
C GLU A 70 -26.66 -10.30 -0.94
N ILE A 71 -27.04 -9.04 -0.99
CA ILE A 71 -26.28 -7.98 -1.67
C ILE A 71 -25.03 -7.68 -0.83
N PRO A 72 -23.82 -7.67 -1.43
CA PRO A 72 -22.57 -7.51 -0.69
C PRO A 72 -22.51 -6.24 0.21
N SER A 73 -22.93 -5.08 -0.29
CA SER A 73 -22.93 -3.82 0.48
C SER A 73 -23.85 -3.86 1.69
N ILE A 74 -25.04 -4.47 1.56
CA ILE A 74 -26.00 -4.62 2.66
C ILE A 74 -25.42 -5.54 3.74
N ARG A 75 -24.85 -6.67 3.33
CA ARG A 75 -24.19 -7.60 4.25
C ARG A 75 -23.01 -6.94 4.98
N PHE A 76 -22.20 -6.18 4.26
CA PHE A 76 -21.07 -5.45 4.83
C PHE A 76 -21.51 -4.40 5.86
N ALA A 77 -22.49 -3.56 5.51
CA ALA A 77 -23.02 -2.55 6.41
C ALA A 77 -23.60 -3.18 7.70
N ARG A 78 -24.31 -4.30 7.56
CA ARG A 78 -24.85 -5.04 8.72
C ARG A 78 -23.74 -5.59 9.61
N ALA A 79 -22.66 -6.13 9.04
CA ALA A 79 -21.51 -6.62 9.80
C ALA A 79 -20.78 -5.48 10.53
N GLN A 80 -20.67 -4.31 9.92
CA GLN A 80 -20.12 -3.12 10.58
C GLN A 80 -20.98 -2.67 11.76
N ALA A 81 -22.28 -2.55 11.56
CA ALA A 81 -23.22 -2.13 12.60
C ALA A 81 -23.24 -3.09 13.80
N ALA A 82 -23.05 -4.38 13.54
CA ALA A 82 -22.97 -5.42 14.58
C ALA A 82 -21.58 -5.53 15.23
N GLY A 83 -20.58 -4.72 14.85
CA GLY A 83 -19.22 -4.83 15.35
C GLY A 83 -18.46 -6.09 14.90
N ASN A 84 -19.00 -6.85 13.95
CA ASN A 84 -18.43 -8.10 13.43
C ASN A 84 -17.41 -7.84 12.30
N THR A 85 -16.57 -6.84 12.46
CA THR A 85 -15.50 -6.52 11.50
C THR A 85 -14.14 -6.54 12.18
N LEU A 86 -13.10 -6.78 11.39
CA LEU A 86 -11.71 -6.71 11.84
C LEU A 86 -11.12 -5.30 11.66
N PHE A 87 -11.94 -4.32 11.26
CA PHE A 87 -11.48 -2.94 11.16
C PHE A 87 -11.17 -2.36 12.54
N ARG A 88 -10.04 -1.71 12.62
CA ARG A 88 -9.57 -1.01 13.81
C ARG A 88 -9.07 0.37 13.41
N PRO A 89 -9.10 1.36 14.30
CA PRO A 89 -8.55 2.67 14.05
C PRO A 89 -7.08 2.56 13.63
N PHE A 90 -6.69 3.28 12.60
CA PHE A 90 -5.31 3.35 12.19
C PHE A 90 -4.51 4.21 13.17
N ALA A 91 -3.43 3.66 13.71
CA ALA A 91 -2.47 4.37 14.52
C ALA A 91 -1.06 4.13 13.97
N LEU A 92 -0.26 5.20 13.92
CA LEU A 92 1.14 5.05 13.53
C LEU A 92 1.91 4.31 14.62
N PRO A 93 2.68 3.27 14.26
CA PRO A 93 3.51 2.57 15.24
C PRO A 93 4.65 3.47 15.74
N GLN A 94 4.89 3.43 17.03
CA GLN A 94 6.02 4.16 17.62
C GLN A 94 7.36 3.59 17.10
N PRO A 95 8.35 4.44 16.78
CA PRO A 95 8.48 5.87 17.10
C PRO A 95 8.03 6.82 15.97
N TYR A 96 7.33 6.35 14.96
CA TYR A 96 7.02 7.12 13.75
C TYR A 96 5.89 8.12 14.00
N SER A 97 6.08 9.36 13.52
CA SER A 97 5.10 10.44 13.63
C SER A 97 4.39 10.76 12.30
N LEU A 98 4.93 10.27 11.18
CA LEU A 98 4.39 10.53 9.85
C LEU A 98 4.14 9.23 9.10
N PRO A 99 3.07 9.12 8.30
CA PRO A 99 2.79 7.94 7.47
C PRO A 99 3.96 7.56 6.55
N LYS A 100 4.70 8.53 6.04
CA LYS A 100 5.87 8.31 5.18
C LYS A 100 7.05 7.61 5.87
N ASP A 101 7.06 7.51 7.19
CA ASP A 101 8.06 6.71 7.90
C ASP A 101 7.71 5.23 7.94
N VAL A 102 6.45 4.92 7.74
CA VAL A 102 5.94 3.54 7.67
C VAL A 102 5.85 3.09 6.21
N PHE A 103 5.24 3.91 5.36
CA PHE A 103 5.04 3.63 3.93
C PHE A 103 6.19 4.21 3.11
N CYS A 104 7.38 3.61 3.22
CA CYS A 104 8.59 4.03 2.53
C CYS A 104 9.41 2.82 2.09
N LEU A 105 10.29 3.03 1.14
CA LEU A 105 11.40 2.11 0.90
C LEU A 105 12.44 2.30 2.00
N ARG A 106 13.07 1.20 2.43
CA ARG A 106 14.08 1.24 3.48
C ARG A 106 15.36 0.61 3.02
N GLU A 107 16.43 1.28 3.30
CA GLU A 107 17.80 0.82 3.04
C GLU A 107 18.63 0.99 4.32
N THR A 108 19.70 0.23 4.40
CA THR A 108 20.69 0.39 5.47
C THR A 108 21.95 0.98 4.87
N ARG A 109 22.52 1.97 5.52
CA ARG A 109 23.83 2.56 5.17
C ARG A 109 24.73 2.59 6.39
N ILE A 110 26.04 2.56 6.15
CA ILE A 110 27.06 2.70 7.20
C ILE A 110 27.59 4.13 7.20
N VAL A 111 27.64 4.72 8.38
CA VAL A 111 28.23 6.07 8.55
C VAL A 111 29.75 5.98 8.41
N ASP A 112 30.32 6.79 7.51
CA ASP A 112 31.75 6.83 7.23
C ASP A 112 32.56 7.56 8.33
N GLY A 113 33.87 7.64 8.13
CA GLY A 113 34.80 8.34 9.05
C GLY A 113 34.59 9.85 9.12
N TYR A 114 33.80 10.44 8.23
CA TYR A 114 33.49 11.88 8.15
C TYR A 114 32.04 12.18 8.56
N GLN A 115 31.36 11.26 9.22
CA GLN A 115 29.94 11.36 9.60
C GLN A 115 29.02 11.56 8.40
N ARG A 116 29.21 10.79 7.32
CA ARG A 116 28.40 10.84 6.10
C ARG A 116 27.96 9.47 5.68
N ILE A 117 26.90 9.42 4.89
CA ILE A 117 26.50 8.26 4.12
C ILE A 117 26.43 8.63 2.65
N SER A 118 26.71 7.66 1.76
CA SER A 118 26.49 7.82 0.33
C SER A 118 25.11 7.27 -0.06
N LEU A 119 24.34 8.09 -0.79
CA LEU A 119 23.04 7.72 -1.32
C LEU A 119 22.84 8.40 -2.69
N PHE A 120 22.50 7.65 -3.73
CA PHE A 120 22.34 8.15 -5.11
C PHE A 120 23.51 9.03 -5.59
N ASN A 121 24.73 8.59 -5.33
CA ASN A 121 25.97 9.33 -5.63
C ASN A 121 26.10 10.72 -4.92
N GLN A 122 25.31 10.94 -3.88
CA GLN A 122 25.39 12.14 -3.06
C GLN A 122 25.85 11.78 -1.64
N GLU A 123 26.66 12.63 -1.04
CA GLU A 123 27.09 12.49 0.33
C GLU A 123 26.16 13.27 1.27
N ILE A 124 25.55 12.59 2.20
CA ILE A 124 24.61 13.15 3.18
C ILE A 124 25.28 13.11 4.55
N ARG A 125 25.42 14.28 5.19
CA ARG A 125 25.94 14.35 6.56
C ARG A 125 24.91 13.76 7.53
N VAL A 126 25.40 12.93 8.46
CA VAL A 126 24.59 12.28 9.49
C VAL A 126 25.18 12.63 10.86
N PRO A 127 24.75 13.76 11.44
CA PRO A 127 25.28 14.20 12.73
C PRO A 127 24.82 13.31 13.87
N ASN A 128 25.61 13.29 14.95
CA ASN A 128 25.25 12.62 16.21
C ASN A 128 25.06 11.09 16.11
N VAL A 129 25.64 10.46 15.10
CA VAL A 129 25.71 9.01 14.98
C VAL A 129 27.18 8.59 15.08
N PRO A 130 27.54 7.58 15.89
CA PRO A 130 28.91 7.09 15.93
C PRO A 130 29.42 6.64 14.56
N LEU A 131 30.71 6.75 14.35
CA LEU A 131 31.35 6.30 13.10
C LEU A 131 31.20 4.78 12.94
N ARG A 132 31.03 4.35 11.69
CA ARG A 132 30.85 2.93 11.29
C ARG A 132 29.57 2.27 11.81
N GLU A 133 28.67 3.03 12.42
CA GLU A 133 27.34 2.54 12.78
C GLU A 133 26.41 2.47 11.58
N ALA A 134 25.49 1.50 11.66
CA ALA A 134 24.44 1.33 10.65
C ALA A 134 23.27 2.27 10.95
N VAL A 135 22.81 2.98 9.92
CA VAL A 135 21.60 3.82 9.96
C VAL A 135 20.56 3.27 9.00
N GLU A 136 19.30 3.40 9.38
CA GLU A 136 18.16 3.08 8.52
C GLU A 136 17.75 4.32 7.73
N VAL A 137 17.68 4.20 6.41
CA VAL A 137 17.33 5.28 5.49
C VAL A 137 15.95 5.01 4.93
N HIS A 138 15.01 5.89 5.22
CA HIS A 138 13.65 5.87 4.71
C HIS A 138 13.54 6.75 3.47
N LEU A 139 13.09 6.18 2.36
CA LEU A 139 12.96 6.82 1.07
C LEU A 139 11.49 6.94 0.69
N SER A 140 11.02 8.14 0.48
CA SER A 140 9.61 8.44 0.15
C SER A 140 9.55 9.38 -1.05
N PRO A 141 9.17 8.92 -2.26
CA PRO A 141 9.08 9.80 -3.41
C PRO A 141 7.92 10.80 -3.25
N ASN A 142 8.21 12.05 -3.49
CA ASN A 142 7.23 13.12 -3.56
C ASN A 142 7.10 13.60 -5.01
N LEU A 143 6.20 12.97 -5.76
CA LEU A 143 6.02 13.23 -7.19
C LEU A 143 5.53 14.66 -7.46
N ALA A 144 4.75 15.25 -6.55
CA ALA A 144 4.25 16.61 -6.73
C ALA A 144 5.38 17.66 -6.66
N LYS A 145 6.43 17.37 -5.88
CA LYS A 145 7.59 18.25 -5.74
C LYS A 145 8.81 17.78 -6.54
N GLN A 146 8.71 16.66 -7.24
CA GLN A 146 9.82 16.03 -7.98
C GLN A 146 11.06 15.81 -7.10
N VAL A 147 10.84 15.36 -5.86
CA VAL A 147 11.93 15.09 -4.91
C VAL A 147 11.75 13.75 -4.22
N MET A 148 12.86 13.16 -3.80
CA MET A 148 12.92 12.04 -2.88
C MET A 148 13.11 12.57 -1.46
N ASP A 149 12.11 12.42 -0.59
CA ASP A 149 12.26 12.69 0.84
C ASP A 149 13.09 11.56 1.47
N VAL A 150 14.23 11.91 2.03
CA VAL A 150 15.17 10.99 2.69
C VAL A 150 15.17 11.29 4.18
N ARG A 151 14.84 10.30 5.00
CA ARG A 151 14.84 10.43 6.46
C ARG A 151 15.73 9.35 7.04
N ILE A 152 16.71 9.76 7.83
CA ILE A 152 17.75 8.89 8.39
C ILE A 152 17.44 8.65 9.86
N TRP A 153 17.42 7.38 10.24
CA TRP A 153 17.07 6.92 11.57
C TRP A 153 18.24 6.14 12.19
N TRP A 154 18.50 6.40 13.43
CA TRP A 154 19.43 5.64 14.25
C TRP A 154 18.86 5.44 15.66
N SER A 155 18.97 4.24 16.20
CA SER A 155 18.43 3.85 17.52
C SER A 155 16.99 4.34 17.75
N ARG A 156 16.11 4.15 16.75
CA ARG A 156 14.68 4.53 16.77
C ARG A 156 14.43 6.05 16.86
N LYS A 157 15.43 6.88 16.57
CA LYS A 157 15.30 8.34 16.51
C LYS A 157 15.63 8.82 15.11
N MET A 158 14.89 9.79 14.61
CA MET A 158 15.23 10.48 13.38
C MET A 158 16.39 11.44 13.65
N VAL A 159 17.51 11.24 12.95
CA VAL A 159 18.74 12.02 13.14
C VAL A 159 18.94 13.04 12.03
N GLN A 160 18.38 12.82 10.84
CA GLN A 160 18.51 13.75 9.72
C GLN A 160 17.34 13.58 8.75
N SER A 161 16.96 14.67 8.08
CA SER A 161 16.00 14.66 6.97
C SER A 161 16.48 15.59 5.87
N VAL A 162 16.51 15.10 4.63
CA VAL A 162 16.89 15.88 3.45
C VAL A 162 15.94 15.53 2.30
N SER A 163 15.85 16.39 1.29
CA SER A 163 15.14 16.11 0.04
C SER A 163 16.15 16.16 -1.11
N LEU A 164 16.16 15.13 -1.92
CA LEU A 164 17.02 15.00 -3.09
C LEU A 164 16.15 15.12 -4.35
N PRO A 165 16.66 15.64 -5.48
CA PRO A 165 15.95 15.56 -6.77
C PRO A 165 15.64 14.10 -7.15
N LEU A 166 14.48 13.87 -7.82
CA LEU A 166 14.12 12.57 -8.39
C LEU A 166 14.84 12.34 -9.71
#